data_ec33634c7e196744608f3077bb479f15
#
_entry.id   ec33634c7e196744608f3077bb479f15
#
_cell.length_a   1.000
_cell.length_b   1.000
_cell.length_c   1.000
_cell.angle_alpha   90.00
_cell.angle_beta   90.00
_cell.angle_gamma   90.00
#
_symmetry.space_group_name_H-M   'P 1'
#
loop_
_entity.id
_entity.type
_entity.pdbx_description
1 polymer ?
#
loop_
_entity_poly.entity_id
_entity_poly.type
_entity_poly.pdbx_seq_one_letter_code
_entity_poly.pdbx_strand_id
1 'polypeptide(L)'
;MARDDGSYARARRHTLAACALLLVSYFLIPLEPDPNGLRLTLRAVGTLLLIAVVTFLVTRQVGRQLGAGAPVGEDEVRSLSRLVVALVAGLLAFAVADYVVAGSGPDQFSGLHTRLDALYFALTTLTTVGYGDVHAQGQLAKAIVCVQMVFSIGVIATGASIVVRQLTGRPGRGPR
;
A
#
# COMPACT_ATOMS: atom_id res chain seq x y z
N MET A 1 -22.68 -15.56 21.52
CA MET A 1 -22.74 -15.07 20.12
C MET A 1 -22.55 -13.56 19.99
N ALA A 2 -22.62 -12.76 21.04
CA ALA A 2 -22.51 -11.28 20.98
C ALA A 2 -21.12 -10.69 21.30
N ARG A 3 -20.09 -11.52 21.52
CA ARG A 3 -18.73 -11.07 21.89
C ARG A 3 -17.77 -10.87 20.71
N ASP A 4 -18.09 -11.42 19.52
CA ASP A 4 -17.22 -11.37 18.34
C ASP A 4 -17.33 -10.06 17.54
N ASP A 5 -18.50 -9.41 17.54
CA ASP A 5 -18.72 -8.20 16.73
C ASP A 5 -17.85 -7.01 17.15
N GLY A 6 -17.49 -6.92 18.42
CA GLY A 6 -16.67 -5.84 18.97
C GLY A 6 -15.17 -5.92 18.63
N SER A 7 -14.63 -7.11 18.39
CA SER A 7 -13.22 -7.33 18.04
C SER A 7 -12.98 -7.04 16.57
N TYR A 8 -13.86 -7.51 15.69
CA TYR A 8 -13.83 -7.23 14.25
C TYR A 8 -14.02 -5.75 13.93
N ALA A 9 -14.95 -5.08 14.62
CA ALA A 9 -15.17 -3.64 14.45
C ALA A 9 -13.95 -2.80 14.86
N ARG A 10 -13.25 -3.19 15.93
CA ARG A 10 -12.01 -2.54 16.38
C ARG A 10 -10.87 -2.75 15.40
N ALA A 11 -10.60 -3.97 14.94
CA ALA A 11 -9.56 -4.27 13.95
C ALA A 11 -9.79 -3.47 12.66
N ARG A 12 -11.02 -3.44 12.15
CA ARG A 12 -11.40 -2.66 10.97
C ARG A 12 -11.18 -1.15 11.16
N ARG A 13 -11.55 -0.60 12.31
CA ARG A 13 -11.33 0.83 12.63
C ARG A 13 -9.84 1.18 12.65
N HIS A 14 -8.99 0.34 13.24
CA HIS A 14 -7.55 0.58 13.28
C HIS A 14 -6.91 0.48 11.88
N THR A 15 -7.32 -0.48 11.05
CA THR A 15 -6.86 -0.59 9.67
C THR A 15 -7.27 0.63 8.85
N LEU A 16 -8.53 1.06 8.94
CA LEU A 16 -9.02 2.26 8.25
C LEU A 16 -8.32 3.54 8.74
N ALA A 17 -8.12 3.68 10.05
CA ALA A 17 -7.39 4.82 10.61
C ALA A 17 -5.92 4.85 10.13
N ALA A 18 -5.28 3.70 10.02
CA ALA A 18 -3.93 3.59 9.49
C ALA A 18 -3.85 3.98 8.01
N CYS A 19 -4.76 3.48 7.19
CA CYS A 19 -4.84 3.85 5.78
C CYS A 19 -5.13 5.35 5.60
N ALA A 20 -6.03 5.90 6.40
CA ALA A 20 -6.33 7.33 6.39
C ALA A 20 -5.11 8.17 6.80
N LEU A 21 -4.39 7.74 7.86
CA LEU A 21 -3.18 8.42 8.31
C LEU A 21 -2.08 8.39 7.25
N LEU A 22 -1.90 7.26 6.56
CA LEU A 22 -0.95 7.14 5.45
C LEU A 22 -1.32 8.08 4.29
N LEU A 23 -2.59 8.14 3.91
CA LEU A 23 -3.07 9.05 2.86
C LEU A 23 -2.89 10.52 3.28
N VAL A 24 -3.27 10.88 4.50
CA VAL A 24 -3.06 12.23 5.02
C VAL A 24 -1.58 12.59 5.03
N SER A 25 -0.70 11.70 5.48
CA SER A 25 0.74 11.94 5.48
C SER A 25 1.30 12.13 4.07
N TYR A 26 0.78 11.40 3.09
CA TYR A 26 1.16 11.56 1.69
C TYR A 26 0.87 12.98 1.16
N PHE A 27 -0.29 13.54 1.47
CA PHE A 27 -0.66 14.88 1.00
C PHE A 27 -0.11 16.01 1.87
N LEU A 28 0.12 15.78 3.17
CA LEU A 28 0.52 16.82 4.12
C LEU A 28 2.01 17.19 3.99
N ILE A 29 2.87 16.27 3.58
CA ILE A 29 4.30 16.55 3.47
C ILE A 29 4.55 17.37 2.20
N PRO A 30 5.06 18.61 2.29
CA PRO A 30 5.31 19.45 1.12
C PRO A 30 6.51 18.89 0.32
N LEU A 31 6.22 18.19 -0.79
CA LEU A 31 7.20 17.80 -1.81
C LEU A 31 7.13 18.85 -2.93
N GLU A 32 7.44 20.13 -2.65
CA GLU A 32 7.54 21.12 -3.72
C GLU A 32 8.74 20.78 -4.61
N PRO A 33 8.60 20.95 -5.94
CA PRO A 33 9.74 20.82 -6.84
C PRO A 33 10.76 21.91 -6.51
N ASP A 34 11.79 21.53 -5.79
CA ASP A 34 12.89 22.42 -5.40
C ASP A 34 14.01 22.23 -6.45
N PRO A 35 14.60 23.30 -7.01
CA PRO A 35 15.70 23.19 -7.97
C PRO A 35 16.94 22.48 -7.41
N ASN A 36 17.00 22.30 -6.10
CA ASN A 36 18.07 21.54 -5.43
C ASN A 36 17.67 20.07 -5.32
N GLY A 37 18.10 19.23 -6.24
CA GLY A 37 17.83 17.79 -6.26
C GLY A 37 18.15 17.05 -4.95
N LEU A 38 19.12 17.53 -4.16
CA LEU A 38 19.45 16.96 -2.85
C LEU A 38 18.32 17.14 -1.83
N ARG A 39 17.64 18.30 -1.81
CA ARG A 39 16.52 18.56 -0.88
C ARG A 39 15.30 17.73 -1.27
N LEU A 40 15.05 17.57 -2.57
CA LEU A 40 13.96 16.75 -3.07
C LEU A 40 14.17 15.28 -2.69
N THR A 41 15.39 14.75 -2.87
CA THR A 41 15.72 13.37 -2.47
C THR A 41 15.64 13.16 -0.97
N LEU A 42 16.12 14.11 -0.14
CA LEU A 42 16.01 14.03 1.32
C LEU A 42 14.54 14.03 1.79
N ARG A 43 13.69 14.85 1.19
CA ARG A 43 12.25 14.87 1.49
C ARG A 43 11.55 13.58 1.05
N ALA A 44 11.91 13.04 -0.11
CA ALA A 44 11.39 11.77 -0.59
C ALA A 44 11.80 10.61 0.32
N VAL A 45 13.07 10.54 0.70
CA VAL A 45 13.58 9.54 1.66
C VAL A 45 12.87 9.69 3.01
N GLY A 46 12.69 10.92 3.51
CA GLY A 46 11.93 11.18 4.72
C GLY A 46 10.48 10.69 4.64
N THR A 47 9.81 10.92 3.50
CA THR A 47 8.43 10.45 3.28
C THR A 47 8.35 8.93 3.20
N LEU A 48 9.29 8.29 2.49
CA LEU A 48 9.38 6.84 2.41
C LEU A 48 9.67 6.21 3.79
N LEU A 49 10.56 6.81 4.57
CA LEU A 49 10.83 6.39 5.95
C LEU A 49 9.59 6.55 6.83
N LEU A 50 8.86 7.65 6.71
CA LEU A 50 7.63 7.86 7.46
C LEU A 50 6.58 6.80 7.10
N ILE A 51 6.36 6.53 5.81
CA ILE A 51 5.45 5.48 5.33
C ILE A 51 5.89 4.12 5.89
N ALA A 52 7.17 3.80 5.85
CA ALA A 52 7.72 2.56 6.38
C ALA A 52 7.53 2.44 7.91
N VAL A 53 7.81 3.51 8.66
CA VAL A 53 7.64 3.56 10.12
C VAL A 53 6.16 3.41 10.50
N VAL A 54 5.26 4.15 9.85
CA VAL A 54 3.82 4.05 10.11
C VAL A 54 3.32 2.63 9.79
N THR A 55 3.72 2.08 8.66
CA THR A 55 3.39 0.69 8.28
C THR A 55 3.90 -0.31 9.32
N PHE A 56 5.15 -0.16 9.76
CA PHE A 56 5.75 -1.02 10.79
C PHE A 56 5.02 -0.90 12.13
N LEU A 57 4.73 0.32 12.60
CA LEU A 57 4.02 0.55 13.86
C LEU A 57 2.61 -0.03 13.82
N VAL A 58 1.87 0.19 12.72
CA VAL A 58 0.52 -0.34 12.55
C VAL A 58 0.53 -1.86 12.50
N THR A 59 1.40 -2.47 11.71
CA THR A 59 1.50 -3.93 11.63
C THR A 59 1.93 -4.54 12.97
N ARG A 60 2.83 -3.89 13.71
CA ARG A 60 3.26 -4.31 15.04
C ARG A 60 2.14 -4.15 16.08
N GLN A 61 1.36 -3.06 16.02
CA GLN A 61 0.27 -2.81 16.95
C GLN A 61 -0.91 -3.77 16.73
N VAL A 62 -1.28 -4.02 15.48
CA VAL A 62 -2.25 -5.05 15.11
C VAL A 62 -1.75 -6.44 15.55
N GLY A 63 -0.44 -6.72 15.43
CA GLY A 63 0.17 -7.94 15.90
C GLY A 63 0.12 -8.14 17.44
N ARG A 64 0.30 -7.07 18.22
CA ARG A 64 0.32 -7.13 19.69
C ARG A 64 -1.06 -7.28 20.32
N GLN A 65 -2.07 -6.61 19.79
CA GLN A 65 -3.42 -6.62 20.38
C GLN A 65 -4.17 -7.97 20.22
N LEU A 66 -3.73 -8.80 19.28
CA LEU A 66 -4.34 -10.09 18.96
C LEU A 66 -3.49 -11.29 19.46
N GLY A 67 -2.39 -11.03 20.18
CA GLY A 67 -1.43 -12.05 20.63
C GLY A 67 -1.82 -12.83 21.90
N ALA A 68 -2.90 -12.46 22.57
CA ALA A 68 -3.33 -13.09 23.83
C ALA A 68 -4.58 -13.96 23.59
N GLY A 69 -4.39 -15.21 23.13
CA GLY A 69 -5.43 -16.25 23.23
C GLY A 69 -6.54 -16.21 22.18
N ALA A 70 -6.21 -15.98 20.91
CA ALA A 70 -7.21 -15.85 19.85
C ALA A 70 -7.74 -17.20 19.30
N PRO A 71 -9.06 -17.35 19.10
CA PRO A 71 -9.66 -18.47 18.36
C PRO A 71 -9.27 -18.46 16.87
N VAL A 72 -9.36 -19.64 16.22
CA VAL A 72 -8.86 -19.95 14.85
C VAL A 72 -9.31 -19.01 13.71
N GLY A 73 -10.28 -18.11 13.92
CA GLY A 73 -10.74 -17.14 12.91
C GLY A 73 -10.03 -15.77 12.94
N GLU A 74 -9.32 -15.42 14.01
CA GLU A 74 -8.71 -14.09 14.16
C GLU A 74 -7.38 -13.93 13.42
N ASP A 75 -6.66 -15.01 13.18
CA ASP A 75 -5.41 -14.98 12.41
C ASP A 75 -5.62 -14.58 10.94
N GLU A 76 -6.78 -14.88 10.42
CA GLU A 76 -7.17 -14.61 9.04
C GLU A 76 -7.50 -13.13 8.82
N VAL A 77 -8.29 -12.53 9.72
CA VAL A 77 -8.59 -11.10 9.73
C VAL A 77 -7.31 -10.28 9.90
N ARG A 78 -6.40 -10.76 10.74
CA ARG A 78 -5.07 -10.16 10.94
C ARG A 78 -4.24 -10.18 9.67
N SER A 79 -4.24 -11.30 8.94
CA SER A 79 -3.51 -11.46 7.68
C SER A 79 -4.04 -10.50 6.61
N LEU A 80 -5.36 -10.42 6.47
CA LEU A 80 -6.01 -9.48 5.54
C LEU A 80 -5.74 -8.02 5.89
N SER A 81 -5.83 -7.66 7.17
CA SER A 81 -5.54 -6.29 7.61
C SER A 81 -4.09 -5.88 7.32
N ARG A 82 -3.14 -6.78 7.54
CA ARG A 82 -1.72 -6.53 7.20
C ARG A 82 -1.53 -6.37 5.70
N LEU A 83 -2.19 -7.20 4.89
CA LEU A 83 -2.11 -7.13 3.44
C LEU A 83 -2.65 -5.78 2.92
N VAL A 84 -3.81 -5.33 3.43
CA VAL A 84 -4.41 -4.04 3.06
C VAL A 84 -3.48 -2.88 3.42
N VAL A 85 -2.91 -2.87 4.63
CA VAL A 85 -1.98 -1.81 5.06
C VAL A 85 -0.70 -1.84 4.21
N ALA A 86 -0.15 -3.03 3.93
CA ALA A 86 1.05 -3.17 3.09
C ALA A 86 0.78 -2.72 1.65
N LEU A 87 -0.40 -3.03 1.11
CA LEU A 87 -0.83 -2.60 -0.21
C LEU A 87 -0.93 -1.07 -0.30
N VAL A 88 -1.61 -0.43 0.65
CA VAL A 88 -1.75 1.03 0.68
C VAL A 88 -0.39 1.70 0.88
N ALA A 89 0.45 1.18 1.78
CA ALA A 89 1.79 1.71 2.01
C ALA A 89 2.68 1.58 0.76
N GLY A 90 2.65 0.44 0.08
CA GLY A 90 3.38 0.22 -1.17
C GLY A 90 2.89 1.13 -2.28
N LEU A 91 1.57 1.26 -2.45
CA LEU A 91 0.97 2.18 -3.41
C LEU A 91 1.45 3.62 -3.20
N LEU A 92 1.40 4.13 -1.96
CA LEU A 92 1.84 5.48 -1.65
C LEU A 92 3.35 5.66 -1.79
N ALA A 93 4.15 4.64 -1.46
CA ALA A 93 5.59 4.65 -1.65
C ALA A 93 5.96 4.78 -3.14
N PHE A 94 5.28 4.03 -4.01
CA PHE A 94 5.48 4.16 -5.46
C PHE A 94 4.98 5.50 -5.99
N ALA A 95 3.83 6.00 -5.54
CA ALA A 95 3.35 7.33 -5.92
C ALA A 95 4.35 8.44 -5.54
N VAL A 96 5.01 8.34 -4.37
CA VAL A 96 6.10 9.26 -4.01
C VAL A 96 7.30 9.11 -4.94
N ALA A 97 7.72 7.87 -5.21
CA ALA A 97 8.85 7.60 -6.09
C ALA A 97 8.61 8.13 -7.51
N ASP A 98 7.43 7.87 -8.07
CA ASP A 98 7.03 8.34 -9.40
C ASP A 98 7.02 9.88 -9.46
N TYR A 99 6.44 10.54 -8.44
CA TYR A 99 6.42 12.00 -8.36
C TYR A 99 7.83 12.61 -8.29
N VAL A 100 8.72 12.01 -7.49
CA VAL A 100 10.11 12.49 -7.34
C VAL A 100 10.89 12.30 -8.64
N VAL A 101 10.71 11.16 -9.30
CA VAL A 101 11.36 10.89 -10.58
C VAL A 101 10.82 11.80 -11.68
N ALA A 102 9.51 12.08 -11.70
CA ALA A 102 8.95 13.07 -12.63
C ALA A 102 9.57 14.45 -12.43
N GLY A 103 9.84 14.85 -11.17
CA GLY A 103 10.53 16.10 -10.86
C GLY A 103 12.03 16.11 -11.15
N SER A 104 12.66 14.96 -11.43
CA SER A 104 14.10 14.86 -11.73
C SER A 104 14.48 15.24 -13.17
N GLY A 105 13.51 15.31 -14.07
CA GLY A 105 13.73 15.71 -15.45
C GLY A 105 12.44 15.67 -16.29
N PRO A 106 12.34 16.52 -17.31
CA PRO A 106 11.11 16.67 -18.12
C PRO A 106 10.76 15.42 -18.93
N ASP A 107 11.74 14.56 -19.23
CA ASP A 107 11.58 13.39 -20.09
C ASP A 107 11.37 12.08 -19.30
N GLN A 108 11.13 12.15 -17.96
CA GLN A 108 10.93 10.94 -17.17
C GLN A 108 9.51 10.41 -17.27
N PHE A 109 8.52 11.28 -17.16
CA PHE A 109 7.10 10.93 -17.26
C PHE A 109 6.37 11.88 -18.22
N SER A 110 5.37 11.36 -18.93
CA SER A 110 4.37 12.15 -19.63
C SER A 110 3.09 12.19 -18.83
N GLY A 111 2.48 13.38 -18.69
CA GLY A 111 1.20 13.58 -18.01
C GLY A 111 1.26 13.56 -16.49
N LEU A 112 2.45 13.43 -15.86
CA LEU A 112 2.63 13.41 -14.40
C LEU A 112 3.18 14.74 -13.91
N HIS A 113 2.32 15.63 -13.41
CA HIS A 113 2.66 16.98 -12.95
C HIS A 113 2.37 17.18 -11.47
N THR A 114 1.37 16.49 -10.93
CA THR A 114 0.91 16.65 -9.56
C THR A 114 1.06 15.35 -8.76
N ARG A 115 0.96 15.46 -7.44
CA ARG A 115 0.89 14.26 -6.57
C ARG A 115 -0.34 13.42 -6.85
N LEU A 116 -1.43 14.07 -7.25
CA LEU A 116 -2.64 13.35 -7.61
C LEU A 116 -2.43 12.53 -8.87
N ASP A 117 -1.71 13.06 -9.87
CA ASP A 117 -1.33 12.29 -11.07
C ASP A 117 -0.45 11.09 -10.72
N ALA A 118 0.50 11.25 -9.79
CA ALA A 118 1.34 10.16 -9.33
C ALA A 118 0.54 9.07 -8.59
N LEU A 119 -0.38 9.47 -7.71
CA LEU A 119 -1.27 8.53 -7.03
C LEU A 119 -2.21 7.83 -8.02
N TYR A 120 -2.76 8.56 -8.97
CA TYR A 120 -3.58 8.03 -10.04
C TYR A 120 -2.81 7.00 -10.89
N PHE A 121 -1.58 7.35 -11.31
CA PHE A 121 -0.72 6.45 -12.06
C PHE A 121 -0.37 5.18 -11.28
N ALA A 122 0.01 5.33 -10.00
CA ALA A 122 0.28 4.19 -9.14
C ALA A 122 -0.94 3.28 -8.96
N LEU A 123 -2.14 3.85 -8.82
CA LEU A 123 -3.41 3.12 -8.72
C LEU A 123 -3.74 2.38 -10.02
N THR A 124 -3.65 3.04 -11.17
CA THR A 124 -3.97 2.42 -12.47
C THR A 124 -3.00 1.30 -12.81
N THR A 125 -1.73 1.43 -12.40
CA THR A 125 -0.72 0.38 -12.55
C THR A 125 -1.00 -0.79 -11.60
N LEU A 126 -1.29 -0.53 -10.33
CA LEU A 126 -1.60 -1.56 -9.33
C LEU A 126 -2.85 -2.37 -9.73
N THR A 127 -3.88 -1.69 -10.21
CA THR A 127 -5.14 -2.31 -10.65
C THR A 127 -5.09 -2.92 -12.04
N THR A 128 -3.93 -2.82 -12.72
CA THR A 128 -3.71 -3.30 -14.09
C THR A 128 -4.63 -2.67 -15.16
N VAL A 129 -5.22 -1.51 -14.87
CA VAL A 129 -6.08 -0.78 -15.83
C VAL A 129 -5.25 -0.08 -16.89
N GLY A 130 -4.23 0.71 -16.49
CA GLY A 130 -3.27 1.33 -17.38
C GLY A 130 -3.86 2.14 -18.52
N TYR A 131 -4.55 3.25 -18.24
CA TYR A 131 -5.17 4.09 -19.27
C TYR A 131 -4.18 4.65 -20.31
N GLY A 132 -2.90 4.82 -19.94
CA GLY A 132 -1.83 5.28 -20.83
C GLY A 132 -1.75 6.80 -21.00
N ASP A 133 -2.63 7.55 -20.39
CA ASP A 133 -2.62 9.03 -20.34
C ASP A 133 -1.46 9.57 -19.51
N VAL A 134 -1.08 8.85 -18.44
CA VAL A 134 0.15 9.03 -17.68
C VAL A 134 1.05 7.83 -17.92
N HIS A 135 2.28 8.03 -18.37
CA HIS A 135 3.20 6.94 -18.65
C HIS A 135 4.68 7.32 -18.49
N ALA A 136 5.52 6.31 -18.18
CA ALA A 136 6.95 6.45 -18.04
C ALA A 136 7.64 6.53 -19.41
N GLN A 137 8.48 7.53 -19.63
CA GLN A 137 9.28 7.72 -20.85
C GLN A 137 10.76 7.47 -20.61
N GLY A 138 11.33 8.02 -19.53
CA GLY A 138 12.72 7.91 -19.18
C GLY A 138 13.10 6.53 -18.62
N GLN A 139 14.38 6.19 -18.69
CA GLN A 139 14.88 4.88 -18.24
C GLN A 139 14.69 4.68 -16.73
N LEU A 140 14.92 5.74 -15.94
CA LEU A 140 14.74 5.67 -14.48
C LEU A 140 13.27 5.46 -14.12
N ALA A 141 12.36 6.20 -14.76
CA ALA A 141 10.92 6.02 -14.58
C ALA A 141 10.49 4.59 -14.95
N LYS A 142 10.93 4.08 -16.11
CA LYS A 142 10.63 2.69 -16.52
C LYS A 142 11.15 1.66 -15.52
N ALA A 143 12.36 1.85 -14.98
CA ALA A 143 12.91 0.93 -13.99
C ALA A 143 12.05 0.88 -12.71
N ILE A 144 11.59 2.03 -12.19
CA ILE A 144 10.72 2.09 -11.02
C ILE A 144 9.37 1.43 -11.31
N VAL A 145 8.79 1.71 -12.48
CA VAL A 145 7.51 1.11 -12.89
C VAL A 145 7.62 -0.41 -13.03
N CYS A 146 8.75 -0.94 -13.52
CA CYS A 146 8.99 -2.39 -13.53
C CYS A 146 8.95 -3.00 -12.11
N VAL A 147 9.61 -2.35 -11.14
CA VAL A 147 9.58 -2.80 -9.74
C VAL A 147 8.15 -2.72 -9.17
N GLN A 148 7.43 -1.65 -9.48
CA GLN A 148 6.03 -1.47 -9.09
C GLN A 148 5.12 -2.56 -9.66
N MET A 149 5.28 -2.94 -10.92
CA MET A 149 4.53 -4.02 -11.55
C MET A 149 4.79 -5.38 -10.87
N VAL A 150 6.06 -5.69 -10.55
CA VAL A 150 6.42 -6.91 -9.80
C VAL A 150 5.77 -6.92 -8.42
N PHE A 151 5.80 -5.78 -7.70
CA PHE A 151 5.11 -5.62 -6.43
C PHE A 151 3.60 -5.86 -6.57
N SER A 152 2.96 -5.28 -7.58
CA SER A 152 1.52 -5.42 -7.84
C SER A 152 1.13 -6.88 -8.06
N ILE A 153 1.89 -7.62 -8.86
CA ILE A 153 1.68 -9.06 -9.09
C ILE A 153 1.81 -9.83 -7.77
N GLY A 154 2.82 -9.54 -6.95
CA GLY A 154 3.03 -10.18 -5.66
C GLY A 154 1.87 -9.96 -4.69
N VAL A 155 1.34 -8.74 -4.63
CA VAL A 155 0.19 -8.39 -3.78
C VAL A 155 -1.08 -9.11 -4.25
N ILE A 156 -1.36 -9.09 -5.55
CA ILE A 156 -2.52 -9.78 -6.15
C ILE A 156 -2.44 -11.29 -5.90
N ALA A 157 -1.29 -11.90 -6.14
CA ALA A 157 -1.07 -13.34 -5.92
C ALA A 157 -1.25 -13.72 -4.43
N THR A 158 -0.75 -12.89 -3.51
CA THR A 158 -0.92 -13.08 -2.07
C THR A 158 -2.39 -12.99 -1.67
N GLY A 159 -3.10 -11.97 -2.15
CA GLY A 159 -4.54 -11.82 -1.92
C GLY A 159 -5.35 -13.01 -2.42
N ALA A 160 -5.09 -13.45 -3.65
CA ALA A 160 -5.74 -14.62 -4.24
C ALA A 160 -5.46 -15.90 -3.42
N SER A 161 -4.22 -16.10 -2.96
CA SER A 161 -3.85 -17.27 -2.17
C SER A 161 -4.59 -17.34 -0.83
N ILE A 162 -4.84 -16.20 -0.19
CA ILE A 162 -5.62 -16.12 1.05
C ILE A 162 -7.08 -16.53 0.78
N VAL A 163 -7.68 -15.98 -0.29
CA VAL A 163 -9.07 -16.30 -0.66
C VAL A 163 -9.23 -17.79 -0.99
N VAL A 164 -8.31 -18.37 -1.76
CA VAL A 164 -8.34 -19.81 -2.11
C VAL A 164 -8.26 -20.66 -0.85
N ARG A 165 -7.36 -20.34 0.10
CA ARG A 165 -7.28 -21.06 1.37
C ARG A 165 -8.57 -21.00 2.18
N GLN A 166 -9.29 -19.88 2.15
CA GLN A 166 -10.59 -19.75 2.81
C GLN A 166 -11.65 -20.66 2.19
N LEU A 167 -11.62 -20.82 0.88
CA LEU A 167 -12.59 -21.68 0.17
C LEU A 167 -12.30 -23.17 0.35
N THR A 168 -11.01 -23.55 0.38
CA THR A 168 -10.60 -24.96 0.48
C THR A 168 -10.47 -25.45 1.93
N GLY A 169 -10.27 -24.55 2.90
CA GLY A 169 -10.09 -24.88 4.31
C GLY A 169 -11.38 -25.15 5.10
N ARG A 170 -12.56 -25.24 4.45
CA ARG A 170 -13.79 -25.74 5.09
C ARG A 170 -13.75 -27.28 5.10
N PRO A 171 -13.46 -27.94 6.25
CA PRO A 171 -13.59 -29.38 6.33
C PRO A 171 -15.06 -29.72 6.10
N GLY A 172 -15.33 -30.53 5.09
CA GLY A 172 -16.68 -31.05 4.85
C GLY A 172 -17.24 -31.63 6.13
N ARG A 173 -18.32 -31.05 6.65
CA ARG A 173 -19.20 -31.76 7.59
C ARG A 173 -19.76 -32.94 6.84
N GLY A 174 -19.12 -34.11 6.98
CA GLY A 174 -19.69 -35.37 6.56
C GLY A 174 -21.01 -35.61 7.30
N PRO A 175 -22.03 -36.10 6.60
CA PRO A 175 -23.29 -36.45 7.24
C PRO A 175 -23.06 -37.61 8.20
N ARG A 176 -23.49 -37.46 9.45
CA ARG A 176 -23.75 -38.58 10.37
C ARG A 176 -25.18 -39.01 10.22
#